data_03e2d10ccd7a75655f768e3c3ad04056
#
_entry.id   03e2d10ccd7a75655f768e3c3ad04056
#
_cell.length_a   1.000
_cell.length_b   1.000
_cell.length_c   1.000
_cell.angle_alpha   90.00
_cell.angle_beta   90.00
_cell.angle_gamma   90.00
#
_symmetry.space_group_name_H-M   'P 1'
#
loop_
_entity.id
_entity.type
_entity.pdbx_description
1 polymer ?
#
loop_
_entity_poly.entity_id
_entity_poly.type
_entity_poly.pdbx_seq_one_letter_code
_entity_poly.pdbx_strand_id
1 'polypeptide(L)'
;MNYIIFIIVRNFETNLNRERIMKYIVDIDGTIFNTEGNDYENSTPILERIAKINRLFDEGNEIHYWTARGSNSGKNHLALTLRQLSSWGCKYTTANVGKPAYDVWIDDKAYNDDHYFDSHLRQQPK
;
A
#
# COMPACT_ATOMS: atom_id res chain seq x y z
N MET A 1 16.46 27.46 -21.34
CA MET A 1 17.16 26.32 -21.92
C MET A 1 17.95 25.54 -20.88
N ASN A 2 18.87 26.20 -20.20
CA ASN A 2 19.69 25.54 -19.18
C ASN A 2 18.88 24.98 -18.03
N TYR A 3 17.80 25.63 -17.66
CA TYR A 3 16.93 25.19 -16.61
C TYR A 3 16.23 23.85 -16.95
N ILE A 4 15.77 23.72 -18.18
CA ILE A 4 15.12 22.50 -18.66
C ILE A 4 16.13 21.35 -18.69
N ILE A 5 17.34 21.61 -19.18
CA ILE A 5 18.40 20.61 -19.22
C ILE A 5 18.76 20.16 -17.82
N PHE A 6 18.85 21.09 -16.86
CA PHE A 6 19.14 20.77 -15.47
C PHE A 6 18.07 19.84 -14.86
N ILE A 7 16.79 20.14 -15.11
CA ILE A 7 15.70 19.30 -14.61
C ILE A 7 15.78 17.90 -15.22
N ILE A 8 16.03 17.80 -16.52
CA ILE A 8 16.13 16.49 -17.19
C ILE A 8 17.30 15.68 -16.62
N VAL A 9 18.45 16.30 -16.43
CA VAL A 9 19.62 15.64 -15.86
C VAL A 9 19.34 15.18 -14.43
N ARG A 10 18.72 16.05 -13.64
CA ARG A 10 18.38 15.69 -12.26
C ARG A 10 17.40 14.54 -12.19
N ASN A 11 16.39 14.53 -13.03
CA ASN A 11 15.43 13.43 -13.09
C ASN A 11 16.10 12.13 -13.54
N PHE A 12 17.02 12.23 -14.49
CA PHE A 12 17.77 11.09 -14.96
C PHE A 12 18.66 10.53 -13.86
N GLU A 13 19.37 11.38 -13.13
CA GLU A 13 20.19 10.96 -12.00
C GLU A 13 19.36 10.30 -10.89
N THR A 14 18.19 10.86 -10.60
CA THR A 14 17.28 10.28 -9.62
C THR A 14 16.86 8.88 -10.06
N ASN A 15 16.56 8.69 -11.35
CA ASN A 15 16.19 7.39 -11.88
C ASN A 15 17.34 6.40 -11.84
N LEU A 16 18.57 6.85 -12.06
CA LEU A 16 19.76 6.02 -11.95
C LEU A 16 20.01 5.59 -10.51
N ASN A 17 19.82 6.49 -9.56
CA ASN A 17 20.00 6.19 -8.15
C ASN A 17 18.89 5.29 -7.61
N ARG A 18 17.74 5.33 -8.22
CA ARG A 18 16.67 4.40 -7.97
C ARG A 18 16.86 3.20 -8.88
N GLU A 19 17.41 2.13 -8.37
CA GLU A 19 17.74 0.95 -9.15
C GLU A 19 16.55 0.41 -9.93
N ARG A 20 15.34 0.58 -9.38
CA ARG A 20 14.12 0.13 -10.04
C ARG A 20 12.90 0.69 -9.33
N ILE A 21 11.76 0.60 -10.00
CA ILE A 21 10.46 0.83 -9.41
C ILE A 21 10.18 -0.35 -8.47
N MET A 22 9.80 -0.03 -7.24
CA MET A 22 9.44 -1.04 -6.25
C MET A 22 7.97 -1.38 -6.37
N LYS A 23 7.65 -2.66 -6.22
CA LYS A 23 6.27 -3.15 -6.19
C LYS A 23 5.92 -3.48 -4.75
N TYR A 24 4.92 -2.81 -4.22
CA TYR A 24 4.44 -3.04 -2.86
C TYR A 24 3.10 -3.75 -2.92
N ILE A 25 2.98 -4.86 -2.22
CA ILE A 25 1.71 -5.51 -1.97
C ILE A 25 1.29 -5.10 -0.57
N VAL A 26 0.14 -4.44 -0.45
CA VAL A 26 -0.30 -3.83 0.81
C VAL A 26 -1.65 -4.40 1.20
N ASP A 27 -1.71 -4.94 2.40
CA ASP A 27 -2.95 -5.40 3.01
C ASP A 27 -3.86 -4.21 3.36
N ILE A 28 -5.13 -4.46 3.55
CA ILE A 28 -6.11 -3.41 3.82
C ILE A 28 -6.56 -3.43 5.28
N ASP A 29 -7.39 -4.41 5.67
CA ASP A 29 -7.96 -4.45 7.02
C ASP A 29 -6.90 -4.77 8.06
N GLY A 30 -6.79 -3.94 9.09
CA GLY A 30 -5.74 -4.03 10.09
C GLY A 30 -4.42 -3.40 9.67
N THR A 31 -4.29 -2.96 8.43
CA THR A 31 -3.04 -2.37 7.91
C THR A 31 -3.22 -0.89 7.56
N ILE A 32 -4.15 -0.56 6.67
CA ILE A 32 -4.46 0.85 6.35
C ILE A 32 -5.87 1.26 6.78
N PHE A 33 -6.72 0.29 7.12
CA PHE A 33 -8.04 0.53 7.69
C PHE A 33 -8.15 -0.16 9.04
N ASN A 34 -8.88 0.44 9.96
CA ASN A 34 -9.35 -0.22 11.16
C ASN A 34 -10.69 -0.88 10.84
N THR A 35 -10.78 -2.17 11.07
CA THR A 35 -11.98 -2.97 10.78
C THR A 35 -12.23 -3.92 11.94
N GLU A 36 -13.45 -3.90 12.48
CA GLU A 36 -13.87 -4.83 13.51
C GLU A 36 -14.41 -6.12 12.86
N GLY A 37 -13.68 -7.22 13.02
CA GLY A 37 -14.08 -8.50 12.42
C GLY A 37 -14.33 -8.36 10.92
N ASN A 38 -15.53 -8.72 10.49
CA ASN A 38 -15.93 -8.64 9.09
C ASN A 38 -16.86 -7.46 8.80
N ASP A 39 -16.92 -6.49 9.69
CA ASP A 39 -17.76 -5.30 9.53
C ASP A 39 -17.07 -4.27 8.62
N TYR A 40 -16.93 -4.63 7.37
CA TYR A 40 -16.18 -3.84 6.40
C TYR A 40 -16.81 -2.48 6.10
N GLU A 41 -18.14 -2.39 6.16
CA GLU A 41 -18.85 -1.14 5.89
C GLU A 41 -18.56 -0.05 6.92
N ASN A 42 -18.23 -0.45 8.13
CA ASN A 42 -17.90 0.47 9.21
C ASN A 42 -16.39 0.62 9.45
N SER A 43 -15.58 0.19 8.50
CA SER A 43 -14.13 0.42 8.55
C SER A 43 -13.83 1.91 8.60
N THR A 44 -12.75 2.26 9.26
CA THR A 44 -12.25 3.65 9.31
C THR A 44 -10.81 3.69 8.79
N PRO A 45 -10.41 4.80 8.18
CA PRO A 45 -9.06 4.88 7.60
C PRO A 45 -8.01 5.17 8.68
N ILE A 46 -6.82 4.62 8.49
CA ILE A 46 -5.63 5.02 9.24
C ILE A 46 -4.89 6.02 8.37
N LEU A 47 -5.26 7.28 8.49
CA LEU A 47 -4.86 8.32 7.54
C LEU A 47 -3.35 8.51 7.43
N GLU A 48 -2.62 8.38 8.52
CA GLU A 48 -1.16 8.53 8.49
C GLU A 48 -0.47 7.42 7.71
N ARG A 49 -1.02 6.19 7.77
CA ARG A 49 -0.50 5.06 7.00
C ARG A 49 -0.85 5.20 5.52
N ILE A 50 -2.07 5.63 5.22
CA ILE A 50 -2.48 5.93 3.84
C ILE A 50 -1.58 6.99 3.23
N ALA A 51 -1.29 8.05 3.98
CA ALA A 51 -0.42 9.12 3.50
C ALA A 51 0.99 8.60 3.17
N LYS A 52 1.51 7.69 3.98
CA LYS A 52 2.82 7.11 3.74
C LYS A 52 2.84 6.26 2.46
N ILE A 53 1.82 5.42 2.27
CA ILE A 53 1.71 4.60 1.05
C ILE A 53 1.51 5.50 -0.17
N ASN A 54 0.68 6.54 -0.06
CA ASN A 54 0.50 7.51 -1.15
C ASN A 54 1.81 8.19 -1.54
N ARG A 55 2.66 8.47 -0.58
CA ARG A 55 3.97 9.06 -0.84
C ARG A 55 4.83 8.11 -1.67
N LEU A 56 4.80 6.81 -1.34
CA LEU A 56 5.51 5.82 -2.14
C LEU A 56 4.98 5.79 -3.57
N PHE A 57 3.67 5.87 -3.75
CA PHE A 57 3.05 5.95 -5.07
C PHE A 57 3.53 7.20 -5.82
N ASP A 58 3.52 8.34 -5.16
CA ASP A 58 3.94 9.61 -5.78
C ASP A 58 5.42 9.59 -6.16
N GLU A 59 6.23 8.81 -5.46
CA GLU A 59 7.65 8.61 -5.77
C GLU A 59 7.87 7.68 -6.96
N GLY A 60 6.79 7.14 -7.55
CA GLY A 60 6.86 6.33 -8.75
C GLY A 60 6.79 4.82 -8.51
N ASN A 61 6.57 4.38 -7.29
CA ASN A 61 6.45 2.96 -6.99
C ASN A 61 5.06 2.44 -7.34
N GLU A 62 4.94 1.13 -7.57
CA GLU A 62 3.67 0.47 -7.75
C GLU A 62 3.09 0.08 -6.40
N ILE A 63 1.82 0.35 -6.22
CA ILE A 63 1.08 -0.02 -5.02
C ILE A 63 -0.05 -0.96 -5.43
N HIS A 64 -0.05 -2.15 -4.89
CA HIS A 64 -1.06 -3.16 -5.14
C HIS A 64 -1.75 -3.51 -3.82
N TYR A 65 -2.96 -2.99 -3.63
CA TYR A 65 -3.77 -3.35 -2.46
C TYR A 65 -4.41 -4.70 -2.70
N TRP A 66 -4.31 -5.57 -1.71
CA TRP A 66 -4.81 -6.93 -1.83
C TRP A 66 -5.46 -7.35 -0.51
N THR A 67 -6.70 -7.79 -0.57
CA THR A 67 -7.48 -8.07 0.62
C THR A 67 -8.11 -9.45 0.60
N ALA A 68 -8.20 -10.05 1.78
CA ALA A 68 -8.90 -11.32 1.97
C ALA A 68 -10.41 -11.14 2.20
N ARG A 69 -10.95 -9.92 2.04
CA ARG A 69 -12.39 -9.69 2.16
C ARG A 69 -13.15 -10.63 1.22
N GLY A 70 -14.04 -11.41 1.78
CA GLY A 70 -14.84 -12.35 1.02
C GLY A 70 -14.20 -13.70 0.73
N SER A 71 -12.93 -13.90 1.09
CA SER A 71 -12.24 -15.15 0.80
C SER A 71 -12.84 -16.37 1.51
N ASN A 72 -13.41 -16.16 2.71
CA ASN A 72 -14.11 -17.24 3.43
C ASN A 72 -15.60 -17.29 3.10
N SER A 73 -16.25 -16.15 2.92
CA SER A 73 -17.70 -16.09 2.73
C SER A 73 -18.14 -16.30 1.28
N GLY A 74 -17.24 -16.06 0.33
CA GLY A 74 -17.56 -16.04 -1.08
C GLY A 74 -18.29 -14.79 -1.55
N LYS A 75 -18.56 -13.82 -0.66
CA LYS A 75 -19.19 -12.57 -1.03
C LYS A 75 -18.19 -11.64 -1.74
N ASN A 76 -18.68 -10.95 -2.75
CA ASN A 76 -17.84 -10.02 -3.49
C ASN A 76 -17.85 -8.63 -2.82
N HIS A 77 -16.73 -8.26 -2.22
CA HIS A 77 -16.57 -6.97 -1.54
C HIS A 77 -15.73 -5.97 -2.35
N LEU A 78 -15.48 -6.25 -3.63
CA LEU A 78 -14.60 -5.40 -4.43
C LEU A 78 -15.16 -3.97 -4.57
N ALA A 79 -16.44 -3.84 -4.88
CA ALA A 79 -17.05 -2.52 -5.09
C ALA A 79 -16.97 -1.66 -3.81
N LEU A 80 -17.29 -2.24 -2.66
CA LEU A 80 -17.16 -1.55 -1.38
C LEU A 80 -15.73 -1.14 -1.12
N THR A 81 -14.79 -2.05 -1.34
CA THR A 81 -13.36 -1.79 -1.12
C THR A 81 -12.87 -0.63 -1.98
N LEU A 82 -13.23 -0.62 -3.26
CA LEU A 82 -12.82 0.46 -4.17
C LEU A 82 -13.44 1.80 -3.76
N ARG A 83 -14.69 1.82 -3.31
CA ARG A 83 -15.32 3.05 -2.81
C ARG A 83 -14.60 3.58 -1.59
N GLN A 84 -14.23 2.71 -0.66
CA GLN A 84 -13.51 3.12 0.56
C GLN A 84 -12.13 3.66 0.22
N LEU A 85 -11.37 2.96 -0.62
CA LEU A 85 -10.06 3.44 -1.06
C LEU A 85 -10.16 4.82 -1.72
N SER A 86 -11.13 5.01 -2.59
CA SER A 86 -11.36 6.29 -3.25
C SER A 86 -11.79 7.37 -2.26
N SER A 87 -12.71 7.06 -1.36
CA SER A 87 -13.23 8.03 -0.38
C SER A 87 -12.14 8.55 0.54
N TRP A 88 -11.15 7.73 0.85
CA TRP A 88 -10.07 8.09 1.78
C TRP A 88 -8.78 8.47 1.07
N GLY A 89 -8.86 8.74 -0.23
CA GLY A 89 -7.76 9.31 -0.98
C GLY A 89 -6.59 8.37 -1.23
N CYS A 90 -6.82 7.07 -1.20
CA CYS A 90 -5.77 6.09 -1.47
C CYS A 90 -5.37 6.13 -2.95
N LYS A 91 -4.07 6.17 -3.19
CA LYS A 91 -3.47 6.11 -4.52
C LYS A 91 -2.87 4.72 -4.71
N TYR A 92 -3.14 4.11 -5.85
CA TYR A 92 -2.67 2.74 -6.08
C TYR A 92 -2.62 2.41 -7.56
N THR A 93 -1.84 1.38 -7.87
CA THR A 93 -1.76 0.81 -9.22
C THR A 93 -2.89 -0.18 -9.45
N THR A 94 -3.10 -1.09 -8.50
CA THR A 94 -4.22 -2.03 -8.52
C THR A 94 -4.80 -2.22 -7.13
N ALA A 95 -6.04 -2.67 -7.07
CA ALA A 95 -6.68 -3.10 -5.83
C ALA A 95 -7.56 -4.30 -6.14
N ASN A 96 -7.35 -5.39 -5.41
CA ASN A 96 -8.04 -6.65 -5.67
C ASN A 96 -8.43 -7.37 -4.39
N VAL A 97 -9.46 -8.18 -4.51
CA VAL A 97 -9.84 -9.21 -3.54
C VAL A 97 -9.15 -10.54 -3.91
N GLY A 98 -9.43 -11.60 -3.18
CA GLY A 98 -8.90 -12.91 -3.51
C GLY A 98 -7.62 -13.27 -2.79
N LYS A 99 -7.15 -12.44 -1.86
CA LYS A 99 -6.06 -12.83 -0.98
C LYS A 99 -6.54 -13.99 -0.11
N PRO A 100 -5.76 -15.07 0.01
CA PRO A 100 -6.15 -16.15 0.90
C PRO A 100 -6.32 -15.67 2.34
N ALA A 101 -7.33 -16.16 3.03
CA ALA A 101 -7.42 -16.01 4.48
C ALA A 101 -6.36 -16.92 5.10
N TYR A 102 -5.63 -16.42 6.10
CA TYR A 102 -4.52 -17.18 6.68
C TYR A 102 -4.29 -16.79 8.14
N ASP A 103 -3.60 -17.66 8.85
CA ASP A 103 -3.14 -17.37 10.21
C ASP A 103 -1.71 -16.86 10.22
N VAL A 104 -0.83 -17.43 9.40
CA VAL A 104 0.57 -17.08 9.33
C VAL A 104 1.01 -16.96 7.89
N TRP A 105 1.66 -15.87 7.57
CA TRP A 105 2.26 -15.63 6.26
C TRP A 105 3.78 -15.66 6.40
N ILE A 106 4.43 -16.63 5.77
CA ILE A 106 5.89 -16.76 5.81
C ILE A 106 6.45 -16.33 4.47
N ASP A 107 7.23 -15.26 4.45
CA ASP A 107 7.75 -14.65 3.23
C ASP A 107 9.06 -13.93 3.57
N ASP A 108 9.99 -13.92 2.65
CA ASP A 108 11.30 -13.29 2.85
C ASP A 108 11.28 -11.77 2.65
N LYS A 109 10.22 -11.22 2.07
CA LYS A 109 10.14 -9.79 1.70
C LYS A 109 9.07 -9.01 2.45
N ALA A 110 8.23 -9.69 3.21
CA ALA A 110 7.12 -9.05 3.90
C ALA A 110 7.60 -8.37 5.18
N TYR A 111 6.98 -7.24 5.47
CA TYR A 111 7.05 -6.60 6.78
C TYR A 111 5.73 -6.81 7.49
N ASN A 112 5.79 -6.99 8.81
CA ASN A 112 4.62 -6.78 9.65
C ASN A 112 4.25 -5.29 9.59
N ASP A 113 2.96 -4.97 9.57
CA ASP A 113 2.48 -3.60 9.40
C ASP A 113 2.98 -2.65 10.49
N ASP A 114 2.92 -3.06 11.75
CA ASP A 114 3.40 -2.23 12.85
C ASP A 114 4.89 -1.93 12.71
N HIS A 115 5.65 -2.94 12.33
CA HIS A 115 7.09 -2.77 12.11
C HIS A 115 7.36 -1.80 10.96
N TYR A 116 6.61 -1.92 9.90
CA TYR A 116 6.81 -1.08 8.71
C TYR A 116 6.44 0.38 8.97
N PHE A 117 5.32 0.62 9.63
CA PHE A 117 4.79 1.97 9.84
C PHE A 117 5.34 2.65 11.09
N ASP A 118 5.84 1.89 12.07
CA ASP A 118 6.48 2.45 13.24
C ASP A 118 7.85 3.00 12.85
N SER A 119 8.02 4.31 12.94
CA SER A 119 9.20 4.97 12.40
C SER A 119 10.50 4.55 13.04
N HIS A 120 10.51 4.18 14.32
CA HIS A 120 11.76 3.78 14.95
C HIS A 120 12.10 2.31 14.73
N LEU A 121 11.11 1.45 14.52
CA LEU A 121 11.37 0.06 14.16
C LEU A 121 11.84 -0.07 12.70
N ARG A 122 11.22 0.66 11.79
CA ARG A 122 11.56 0.52 10.37
C ARG A 122 12.90 1.11 9.98
N GLN A 123 13.59 1.81 10.86
CA GLN A 123 14.95 2.28 10.60
C GLN A 123 15.98 1.16 10.70
N GLN A 124 15.61 0.03 11.24
CA GLN A 124 16.52 -1.11 11.28
C GLN A 124 16.63 -1.71 9.88
N PRO A 125 17.85 -1.97 9.40
CA PRO A 125 18.02 -2.61 8.10
C PRO A 125 17.44 -4.01 8.15
N LYS A 126 16.90 -4.41 7.03
CA LYS A 126 16.37 -5.74 6.88
C LYS A 126 17.47 -6.77 6.73
#